data_ea1500467f74f7f34499aea1684c9048
#
_entry.id   ea1500467f74f7f34499aea1684c9048
#
_cell.length_a   1.000
_cell.length_b   1.000
_cell.length_c   1.000
_cell.angle_alpha   90.00
_cell.angle_beta   90.00
_cell.angle_gamma   90.00
#
_symmetry.space_group_name_H-M   'P 1'
#
loop_
_entity.id
_entity.type
_entity.pdbx_description
1 polymer ?
#
loop_
_entity_poly.entity_id
_entity_poly.type
_entity_poly.pdbx_seq_one_letter_code
_entity_poly.pdbx_strand_id
1 'polypeptide(L)'
;ALLLRERYKDLAIAEARASERKSLYAGVLGSMSSFFRDFSQTIKSRPFVQLCAATFLVFNSFIMIAAFQSYVVIYYVFGGDTVRGAEFSGYVGTLGAVCTFLVIAAVTWFGTRLGKKNAFHIAIGISMLGYAMKWLCYDPEAPWLMLLPAPFLAFGLGGLFTLVPSM
;
A
#
# COMPACT_ATOMS: atom_id res chain seq x y z
N ALA A 1 20.40 45.21 42.66
CA ALA A 1 19.53 45.70 41.58
C ALA A 1 19.68 44.90 40.29
N LEU A 2 20.90 44.49 39.85
CA LEU A 2 21.14 43.72 38.59
C LEU A 2 20.57 42.28 38.65
N LEU A 3 20.76 41.56 39.74
CA LEU A 3 20.27 40.17 39.92
C LEU A 3 18.74 40.08 39.91
N LEU A 4 18.02 41.08 40.40
CA LEU A 4 16.57 41.14 40.35
C LEU A 4 16.08 41.35 38.92
N ARG A 5 16.78 42.12 38.11
CA ARG A 5 16.44 42.39 36.72
C ARG A 5 16.61 41.17 35.80
N GLU A 6 17.62 40.35 36.09
CA GLU A 6 17.81 39.08 35.37
C GLU A 6 16.74 38.06 35.73
N ARG A 7 16.40 37.91 37.01
CA ARG A 7 15.32 37.01 37.42
C ARG A 7 13.95 37.38 36.81
N TYR A 8 13.65 38.68 36.68
CA TYR A 8 12.42 39.10 36.00
C TYR A 8 12.42 38.77 34.50
N LYS A 9 13.57 38.86 33.85
CA LYS A 9 13.70 38.47 32.46
C LYS A 9 13.52 36.95 32.25
N ASP A 10 14.09 36.14 33.12
CA ASP A 10 13.98 34.69 33.06
C ASP A 10 12.51 34.23 33.33
N LEU A 11 11.81 34.87 34.26
CA LEU A 11 10.40 34.61 34.52
C LEU A 11 9.51 35.01 33.32
N ALA A 12 9.76 36.18 32.74
CA ALA A 12 9.01 36.62 31.55
C ALA A 12 9.24 35.70 30.32
N ILE A 13 10.45 35.19 30.16
CA ILE A 13 10.77 34.22 29.09
C ILE A 13 10.11 32.88 29.36
N ALA A 14 10.08 32.43 30.61
CA ALA A 14 9.41 31.20 31.01
C ALA A 14 7.87 31.27 30.80
N GLU A 15 7.27 32.39 31.16
CA GLU A 15 5.82 32.62 30.95
C GLU A 15 5.50 32.72 29.43
N ALA A 16 6.32 33.39 28.62
CA ALA A 16 6.14 33.46 27.18
C ALA A 16 6.22 32.07 26.56
N ARG A 17 7.20 31.25 26.93
CA ARG A 17 7.32 29.84 26.48
C ARG A 17 6.17 28.97 26.93
N ALA A 18 5.66 29.15 28.13
CA ALA A 18 4.51 28.41 28.62
C ALA A 18 3.22 28.79 27.87
N SER A 19 3.04 30.08 27.56
CA SER A 19 1.95 30.58 26.75
C SER A 19 2.01 30.06 25.30
N GLU A 20 3.17 30.08 24.72
CA GLU A 20 3.42 29.56 23.37
C GLU A 20 3.15 28.04 23.28
N ARG A 21 3.60 27.27 24.27
CA ARG A 21 3.26 25.84 24.38
C ARG A 21 1.75 25.62 24.51
N LYS A 22 1.07 26.36 25.38
CA LYS A 22 -0.41 26.24 25.53
C LYS A 22 -1.14 26.56 24.23
N SER A 23 -0.69 27.56 23.48
CA SER A 23 -1.24 27.91 22.17
C SER A 23 -1.02 26.81 21.15
N LEU A 24 0.17 26.21 21.12
CA LEU A 24 0.47 25.08 20.22
C LEU A 24 -0.37 23.84 20.58
N TYR A 25 -0.48 23.49 21.87
CA TYR A 25 -1.33 22.38 22.30
C TYR A 25 -2.81 22.61 22.00
N ALA A 26 -3.31 23.81 22.21
CA ALA A 26 -4.69 24.16 21.88
C ALA A 26 -4.94 24.12 20.37
N GLY A 27 -3.96 24.57 19.56
CA GLY A 27 -4.01 24.48 18.10
C GLY A 27 -4.00 23.03 17.61
N VAL A 28 -3.15 22.19 18.17
CA VAL A 28 -3.08 20.75 17.82
C VAL A 28 -4.36 20.02 18.23
N LEU A 29 -4.86 20.24 19.43
CA LEU A 29 -6.11 19.61 19.90
C LEU A 29 -7.31 20.10 19.09
N GLY A 30 -7.39 21.39 18.75
CA GLY A 30 -8.42 21.94 17.87
C GLY A 30 -8.35 21.34 16.46
N SER A 31 -7.14 21.20 15.92
CA SER A 31 -6.91 20.55 14.62
C SER A 31 -7.29 19.06 14.62
N MET A 32 -6.96 18.34 15.70
CA MET A 32 -7.39 16.94 15.84
C MET A 32 -8.91 16.80 15.97
N SER A 33 -9.56 17.68 16.73
CA SER A 33 -11.02 17.70 16.86
C SER A 33 -11.71 17.98 15.51
N SER A 34 -11.22 18.94 14.76
CA SER A 34 -11.70 19.24 13.39
C SER A 34 -11.48 18.04 12.47
N PHE A 35 -10.30 17.43 12.53
CA PHE A 35 -9.97 16.25 11.74
C PHE A 35 -10.93 15.08 12.01
N PHE A 36 -11.21 14.78 13.28
CA PHE A 36 -12.17 13.72 13.64
C PHE A 36 -13.60 14.03 13.20
N ARG A 37 -13.98 15.29 13.25
CA ARG A 37 -15.30 15.73 12.79
C ARG A 37 -15.42 15.61 11.26
N ASP A 38 -14.42 16.07 10.54
CA ASP A 38 -14.39 16.01 9.07
C ASP A 38 -14.28 14.56 8.58
N PHE A 39 -13.49 13.73 9.27
CA PHE A 39 -13.39 12.30 9.04
C PHE A 39 -14.72 11.59 9.28
N SER A 40 -15.43 11.92 10.37
CA SER A 40 -16.77 11.38 10.64
C SER A 40 -17.78 11.78 9.58
N GLN A 41 -17.68 12.98 9.01
CA GLN A 41 -18.52 13.43 7.91
C GLN A 41 -18.20 12.68 6.61
N THR A 42 -16.91 12.42 6.37
CA THR A 42 -16.46 11.69 5.18
C THR A 42 -16.90 10.22 5.23
N ILE A 43 -16.87 9.57 6.40
CA ILE A 43 -17.36 8.19 6.58
C ILE A 43 -18.88 8.07 6.33
N LYS A 44 -19.65 9.14 6.48
CA LYS A 44 -21.08 9.13 6.18
C LYS A 44 -21.38 9.17 4.68
N SER A 45 -20.43 9.52 3.85
CA SER A 45 -20.60 9.54 2.40
C SER A 45 -20.56 8.10 1.84
N ARG A 46 -21.65 7.66 1.22
CA ARG A 46 -21.77 6.32 0.61
C ARG A 46 -20.64 5.97 -0.36
N PRO A 47 -20.20 6.85 -1.28
CA PRO A 47 -19.13 6.51 -2.21
C PRO A 47 -17.78 6.28 -1.51
N PHE A 48 -17.50 7.03 -0.44
CA PHE A 48 -16.27 6.84 0.34
C PHE A 48 -16.25 5.49 1.07
N VAL A 49 -17.36 5.12 1.71
CA VAL A 49 -17.48 3.81 2.40
C VAL A 49 -17.35 2.65 1.42
N GLN A 50 -17.96 2.77 0.25
CA GLN A 50 -17.83 1.75 -0.81
C GLN A 50 -16.39 1.61 -1.29
N LEU A 51 -15.68 2.72 -1.49
CA LEU A 51 -14.28 2.72 -1.88
C LEU A 51 -13.40 2.07 -0.79
N CYS A 52 -13.59 2.45 0.46
CA CYS A 52 -12.86 1.86 1.59
C CYS A 52 -13.12 0.36 1.72
N ALA A 53 -14.39 -0.07 1.62
CA ALA A 53 -14.75 -1.47 1.68
C ALA A 53 -14.16 -2.27 0.51
N ALA A 54 -14.24 -1.75 -0.70
CA ALA A 54 -13.63 -2.37 -1.88
C ALA A 54 -12.12 -2.51 -1.72
N THR A 55 -11.45 -1.45 -1.29
CA THR A 55 -9.99 -1.47 -1.05
C THR A 55 -9.62 -2.47 0.04
N PHE A 56 -10.36 -2.49 1.14
CA PHE A 56 -10.15 -3.45 2.22
C PHE A 56 -10.30 -4.90 1.75
N LEU A 57 -11.36 -5.21 1.00
CA LEU A 57 -11.59 -6.55 0.45
C LEU A 57 -10.47 -6.97 -0.52
N VAL A 58 -10.03 -6.07 -1.38
CA VAL A 58 -8.95 -6.33 -2.33
C VAL A 58 -7.64 -6.62 -1.59
N PHE A 59 -7.26 -5.80 -0.60
CA PHE A 59 -6.06 -6.05 0.19
C PHE A 59 -6.10 -7.37 0.95
N ASN A 60 -7.23 -7.70 1.59
CA ASN A 60 -7.40 -8.99 2.23
C ASN A 60 -7.26 -10.16 1.25
N SER A 61 -7.84 -10.04 0.05
CA SER A 61 -7.71 -11.05 -0.99
C SER A 61 -6.24 -11.26 -1.39
N PHE A 62 -5.47 -10.19 -1.57
CA PHE A 62 -4.04 -10.29 -1.87
C PHE A 62 -3.26 -11.02 -0.77
N ILE A 63 -3.52 -10.70 0.49
CA ILE A 63 -2.84 -11.34 1.63
C ILE A 63 -3.18 -12.83 1.69
N MET A 64 -4.45 -13.19 1.52
CA MET A 64 -4.88 -14.59 1.50
C MET A 64 -4.24 -15.36 0.34
N ILE A 65 -4.27 -14.80 -0.87
CA ILE A 65 -3.65 -15.43 -2.05
C ILE A 65 -2.14 -15.61 -1.84
N ALA A 66 -1.45 -14.63 -1.27
CA ALA A 66 -0.02 -14.73 -0.98
C ALA A 66 0.29 -15.84 0.03
N ALA A 67 -0.52 -15.98 1.08
CA ALA A 67 -0.39 -17.05 2.05
C ALA A 67 -0.59 -18.44 1.41
N PHE A 68 -1.68 -18.63 0.66
CA PHE A 68 -1.92 -19.88 -0.07
C PHE A 68 -0.84 -20.19 -1.09
N GLN A 69 -0.33 -19.18 -1.78
CA GLN A 69 0.76 -19.35 -2.73
C GLN A 69 1.99 -19.97 -2.08
N SER A 70 2.36 -19.53 -0.88
CA SER A 70 3.50 -20.09 -0.16
C SER A 70 3.32 -21.58 0.15
N TYR A 71 2.10 -22.00 0.53
CA TYR A 71 1.79 -23.42 0.74
C TYR A 71 1.89 -24.23 -0.55
N VAL A 72 1.34 -23.71 -1.66
CA VAL A 72 1.42 -24.40 -2.96
C VAL A 72 2.87 -24.55 -3.41
N VAL A 73 3.68 -23.52 -3.28
CA VAL A 73 5.09 -23.57 -3.64
C VAL A 73 5.83 -24.61 -2.81
N ILE A 74 5.71 -24.60 -1.49
CA ILE A 74 6.45 -25.50 -0.60
C ILE A 74 5.99 -26.95 -0.78
N TYR A 75 4.70 -27.21 -0.73
CA TYR A 75 4.17 -28.57 -0.66
C TYR A 75 3.91 -29.21 -2.01
N TYR A 76 3.43 -28.45 -3.00
CA TYR A 76 3.11 -28.97 -4.31
C TYR A 76 4.32 -28.94 -5.27
N VAL A 77 5.04 -27.82 -5.36
CA VAL A 77 6.14 -27.67 -6.31
C VAL A 77 7.42 -28.31 -5.78
N PHE A 78 7.75 -28.10 -4.51
CA PHE A 78 8.99 -28.61 -3.90
C PHE A 78 8.81 -29.81 -2.97
N GLY A 79 7.64 -30.46 -2.96
CA GLY A 79 7.39 -31.71 -2.21
C GLY A 79 7.63 -31.63 -0.71
N GLY A 80 7.51 -30.45 -0.09
CA GLY A 80 7.70 -30.22 1.34
C GLY A 80 9.08 -29.66 1.72
N ASP A 81 9.98 -29.42 0.76
CA ASP A 81 11.25 -28.77 1.01
C ASP A 81 11.03 -27.26 1.26
N THR A 82 10.96 -26.90 2.55
CA THR A 82 10.69 -25.52 2.99
C THR A 82 11.81 -24.57 2.62
N VAL A 83 13.07 -25.04 2.57
CA VAL A 83 14.23 -24.18 2.27
C VAL A 83 14.21 -23.77 0.80
N ARG A 84 14.10 -24.74 -0.11
CA ARG A 84 14.01 -24.46 -1.54
C ARG A 84 12.75 -23.67 -1.89
N GLY A 85 11.61 -24.00 -1.28
CA GLY A 85 10.36 -23.29 -1.47
C GLY A 85 10.45 -21.83 -1.05
N ALA A 86 11.11 -21.53 0.07
CA ALA A 86 11.33 -20.16 0.54
C ALA A 86 12.28 -19.39 -0.37
N GLU A 87 13.37 -20.01 -0.82
CA GLU A 87 14.34 -19.42 -1.75
C GLU A 87 13.68 -19.02 -3.08
N PHE A 88 12.94 -19.94 -3.69
CA PHE A 88 12.20 -19.67 -4.93
C PHE A 88 11.11 -18.62 -4.75
N SER A 89 10.38 -18.63 -3.64
CA SER A 89 9.42 -17.58 -3.30
C SER A 89 10.10 -16.22 -3.18
N GLY A 90 11.33 -16.17 -2.66
CA GLY A 90 12.17 -14.98 -2.62
C GLY A 90 12.50 -14.45 -4.03
N TYR A 91 12.91 -15.31 -4.96
CA TYR A 91 13.19 -14.92 -6.35
C TYR A 91 11.95 -14.38 -7.05
N VAL A 92 10.81 -15.07 -6.93
CA VAL A 92 9.54 -14.63 -7.50
C VAL A 92 9.10 -13.29 -6.89
N GLY A 93 9.26 -13.13 -5.58
CA GLY A 93 8.94 -11.89 -4.87
C GLY A 93 9.82 -10.72 -5.33
N THR A 94 11.12 -10.94 -5.45
CA THR A 94 12.07 -9.91 -5.91
C THR A 94 11.79 -9.50 -7.36
N LEU A 95 11.59 -10.47 -8.25
CA LEU A 95 11.19 -10.19 -9.63
C LEU A 95 9.86 -9.42 -9.68
N GLY A 96 8.88 -9.84 -8.90
CA GLY A 96 7.59 -9.17 -8.77
C GLY A 96 7.73 -7.72 -8.31
N ALA A 97 8.60 -7.43 -7.33
CA ALA A 97 8.86 -6.09 -6.85
C ALA A 97 9.48 -5.19 -7.93
N VAL A 98 10.49 -5.69 -8.65
CA VAL A 98 11.12 -4.98 -9.78
C VAL A 98 10.11 -4.71 -10.88
N CYS A 99 9.32 -5.72 -11.26
CA CYS A 99 8.26 -5.56 -12.25
C CYS A 99 7.20 -4.55 -11.79
N THR A 100 6.80 -4.57 -10.53
CA THR A 100 5.82 -3.60 -9.98
C THR A 100 6.34 -2.18 -10.10
N PHE A 101 7.62 -1.94 -9.82
CA PHE A 101 8.22 -0.62 -9.96
C PHE A 101 8.16 -0.12 -11.42
N LEU A 102 8.48 -0.96 -12.40
CA LEU A 102 8.38 -0.61 -13.81
C LEU A 102 6.93 -0.41 -14.26
N VAL A 103 6.03 -1.23 -13.76
CA VAL A 103 4.60 -1.17 -14.08
C VAL A 103 3.95 0.08 -13.51
N ILE A 104 4.37 0.57 -12.33
CA ILE A 104 3.86 1.84 -11.79
C ILE A 104 4.09 2.98 -12.79
N ALA A 105 5.27 3.05 -13.41
CA ALA A 105 5.56 4.04 -14.45
C ALA A 105 4.66 3.84 -15.69
N ALA A 106 4.49 2.60 -16.14
CA ALA A 106 3.63 2.28 -17.28
C ALA A 106 2.16 2.60 -17.02
N VAL A 107 1.63 2.20 -15.86
CA VAL A 107 0.23 2.46 -15.46
C VAL A 107 -0.04 3.96 -15.29
N THR A 108 0.93 4.70 -14.76
CA THR A 108 0.83 6.17 -14.68
C THR A 108 0.73 6.78 -16.08
N TRP A 109 1.54 6.32 -17.02
CA TRP A 109 1.50 6.77 -18.41
C TRP A 109 0.16 6.41 -19.09
N PHE A 110 -0.32 5.18 -18.92
CA PHE A 110 -1.65 4.76 -19.40
C PHE A 110 -2.78 5.59 -18.77
N GLY A 111 -2.68 5.87 -17.47
CA GLY A 111 -3.67 6.68 -16.75
C GLY A 111 -3.80 8.09 -17.30
N THR A 112 -2.70 8.70 -17.75
CA THR A 112 -2.72 10.03 -18.38
C THR A 112 -3.26 10.03 -19.81
N ARG A 113 -3.04 8.94 -20.57
CA ARG A 113 -3.44 8.84 -21.99
C ARG A 113 -4.86 8.32 -22.19
N LEU A 114 -5.23 7.26 -21.49
CA LEU A 114 -6.50 6.54 -21.68
C LEU A 114 -7.57 6.91 -20.65
N GLY A 115 -7.19 7.72 -19.66
CA GLY A 115 -8.03 8.04 -18.51
C GLY A 115 -7.95 6.95 -17.41
N LYS A 116 -8.07 7.39 -16.17
CA LYS A 116 -7.86 6.56 -14.96
C LYS A 116 -8.74 5.32 -14.91
N LYS A 117 -10.02 5.47 -15.28
CA LYS A 117 -10.99 4.37 -15.26
C LYS A 117 -10.62 3.25 -16.24
N ASN A 118 -10.28 3.61 -17.49
CA ASN A 118 -9.93 2.63 -18.52
C ASN A 118 -8.58 1.96 -18.20
N ALA A 119 -7.58 2.74 -17.75
CA ALA A 119 -6.30 2.21 -17.31
C ALA A 119 -6.44 1.19 -16.18
N PHE A 120 -7.36 1.45 -15.22
CA PHE A 120 -7.65 0.53 -14.13
C PHE A 120 -8.27 -0.79 -14.61
N HIS A 121 -9.24 -0.74 -15.54
CA HIS A 121 -9.83 -1.95 -16.12
C HIS A 121 -8.81 -2.79 -16.90
N ILE A 122 -7.91 -2.14 -17.64
CA ILE A 122 -6.83 -2.82 -18.36
C ILE A 122 -5.87 -3.49 -17.38
N ALA A 123 -5.46 -2.77 -16.32
CA ALA A 123 -4.57 -3.31 -15.30
C ALA A 123 -5.17 -4.54 -14.60
N ILE A 124 -6.47 -4.50 -14.26
CA ILE A 124 -7.18 -5.66 -13.69
C ILE A 124 -7.23 -6.81 -14.71
N GLY A 125 -7.58 -6.54 -15.96
CA GLY A 125 -7.65 -7.58 -16.99
C GLY A 125 -6.32 -8.31 -17.18
N ILE A 126 -5.21 -7.57 -17.25
CA ILE A 126 -3.85 -8.14 -17.33
C ILE A 126 -3.53 -8.96 -16.08
N SER A 127 -3.91 -8.47 -14.90
CA SER A 127 -3.70 -9.19 -13.65
C SER A 127 -4.51 -10.49 -13.58
N MET A 128 -5.75 -10.49 -14.06
CA MET A 128 -6.57 -11.72 -14.14
C MET A 128 -5.93 -12.77 -15.05
N LEU A 129 -5.37 -12.38 -16.19
CA LEU A 129 -4.59 -13.26 -17.03
C LEU A 129 -3.37 -13.83 -16.29
N GLY A 130 -2.66 -13.00 -15.52
CA GLY A 130 -1.55 -13.44 -14.69
C GLY A 130 -1.96 -14.50 -13.65
N TYR A 131 -3.13 -14.34 -13.02
CA TYR A 131 -3.65 -15.35 -12.09
C TYR A 131 -4.07 -16.64 -12.81
N ALA A 132 -4.65 -16.57 -13.99
CA ALA A 132 -4.97 -17.74 -14.79
C ALA A 132 -3.70 -18.49 -15.24
N MET A 133 -2.65 -17.77 -15.62
CA MET A 133 -1.36 -18.36 -15.96
C MET A 133 -0.71 -19.10 -14.79
N LYS A 134 -0.94 -18.71 -13.55
CA LYS A 134 -0.42 -19.46 -12.38
C LYS A 134 -0.85 -20.91 -12.38
N TRP A 135 -2.08 -21.20 -12.80
CA TRP A 135 -2.58 -22.58 -12.89
C TRP A 135 -1.73 -23.47 -13.82
N LEU A 136 -1.22 -22.88 -14.89
CA LEU A 136 -0.40 -23.60 -15.88
C LEU A 136 1.10 -23.59 -15.55
N CYS A 137 1.57 -22.53 -14.88
CA CYS A 137 3.00 -22.31 -14.63
C CYS A 137 3.51 -22.88 -13.31
N TYR A 138 2.61 -23.37 -12.43
CA TYR A 138 3.02 -24.01 -11.17
C TYR A 138 3.16 -25.50 -11.37
N ASP A 139 4.19 -25.88 -12.13
CA ASP A 139 4.51 -27.27 -12.45
C ASP A 139 5.75 -27.71 -11.64
N PRO A 140 5.69 -28.87 -10.93
CA PRO A 140 6.82 -29.45 -10.21
C PRO A 140 8.02 -29.77 -11.11
N GLU A 141 7.77 -30.07 -12.40
CA GLU A 141 8.84 -30.42 -13.34
C GLU A 141 9.65 -29.20 -13.82
N ALA A 142 9.02 -28.00 -13.79
CA ALA A 142 9.65 -26.78 -14.30
C ALA A 142 9.44 -25.58 -13.37
N PRO A 143 10.11 -25.52 -12.19
CA PRO A 143 9.91 -24.46 -11.20
C PRO A 143 10.15 -23.04 -11.74
N TRP A 144 10.98 -22.91 -12.78
CA TRP A 144 11.29 -21.61 -13.41
C TRP A 144 10.08 -20.95 -14.10
N LEU A 145 9.07 -21.74 -14.52
CA LEU A 145 7.84 -21.20 -15.09
C LEU A 145 7.06 -20.33 -14.11
N MET A 146 7.28 -20.49 -12.79
CA MET A 146 6.65 -19.65 -11.76
C MET A 146 7.03 -18.17 -11.85
N LEU A 147 8.16 -17.85 -12.52
CA LEU A 147 8.56 -16.45 -12.72
C LEU A 147 7.72 -15.74 -13.79
N LEU A 148 7.13 -16.49 -14.72
CA LEU A 148 6.41 -15.95 -15.88
C LEU A 148 5.15 -15.14 -15.50
N PRO A 149 4.31 -15.55 -14.54
CA PRO A 149 3.14 -14.77 -14.11
C PRO A 149 3.49 -13.49 -13.33
N ALA A 150 4.69 -13.37 -12.76
CA ALA A 150 5.06 -12.26 -11.88
C ALA A 150 4.87 -10.87 -12.52
N PRO A 151 5.31 -10.60 -13.76
CA PRO A 151 5.09 -9.32 -14.43
C PRO A 151 3.59 -8.98 -14.59
N PHE A 152 2.77 -9.96 -14.92
CA PHE A 152 1.33 -9.76 -15.13
C PHE A 152 0.61 -9.41 -13.81
N LEU A 153 1.01 -10.04 -12.72
CA LEU A 153 0.49 -9.75 -11.38
C LEU A 153 0.90 -8.35 -10.89
N ALA A 154 2.07 -7.89 -11.30
CA ALA A 154 2.56 -6.55 -11.01
C ALA A 154 1.61 -5.47 -11.54
N PHE A 155 0.91 -5.69 -12.66
CA PHE A 155 -0.11 -4.75 -13.16
C PHE A 155 -1.29 -4.57 -12.21
N GLY A 156 -1.71 -5.62 -11.53
CA GLY A 156 -2.76 -5.54 -10.50
C GLY A 156 -2.34 -4.67 -9.32
N LEU A 157 -1.18 -4.94 -8.75
CA LEU A 157 -0.63 -4.18 -7.63
C LEU A 157 -0.30 -2.74 -8.04
N GLY A 158 0.39 -2.55 -9.16
CA GLY A 158 0.74 -1.22 -9.68
C GLY A 158 -0.49 -0.38 -9.99
N GLY A 159 -1.52 -0.97 -10.59
CA GLY A 159 -2.80 -0.31 -10.86
C GLY A 159 -3.51 0.12 -9.58
N LEU A 160 -3.53 -0.75 -8.58
CA LEU A 160 -4.18 -0.50 -7.30
C LEU A 160 -3.50 0.64 -6.53
N PHE A 161 -2.17 0.60 -6.40
CA PHE A 161 -1.43 1.61 -5.65
C PHE A 161 -1.37 2.98 -6.33
N THR A 162 -1.43 3.02 -7.68
CA THR A 162 -1.32 4.29 -8.42
C THR A 162 -2.67 4.93 -8.72
N LEU A 163 -3.66 4.14 -9.13
CA LEU A 163 -4.92 4.68 -9.66
C LEU A 163 -5.96 4.89 -8.57
N VAL A 164 -6.06 3.99 -7.57
CA VAL A 164 -7.06 4.13 -6.50
C VAL A 164 -6.90 5.41 -5.67
N PRO A 165 -5.69 5.80 -5.19
CA PRO A 165 -5.54 7.04 -4.45
C PRO A 165 -5.73 8.30 -5.31
N SER A 166 -5.68 8.16 -6.65
CA SER A 166 -5.80 9.27 -7.59
C SER A 166 -7.22 9.49 -8.12
N MET A 167 -8.16 8.61 -7.77
CA MET A 167 -9.59 8.71 -8.09
C MET A 167 -10.36 9.45 -7.02
#